data_36b83a141ac74b7fed7da58b4d94bfd5
#
_entry.id   36b83a141ac74b7fed7da58b4d94bfd5
#
_cell.length_a   1.000
_cell.length_b   1.000
_cell.length_c   1.000
_cell.angle_alpha   90.00
_cell.angle_beta   90.00
_cell.angle_gamma   90.00
#
_symmetry.space_group_name_H-M   'P 1'
#
loop_
_entity.id
_entity.type
_entity.pdbx_description
1 polymer ?
#
loop_
_entity_poly.entity_id
_entity_poly.type
_entity_poly.pdbx_seq_one_letter_code
_entity_poly.pdbx_strand_id
1 'polypeptide(L)'
;MTTTATLQTQLRTLLDLTNTEIQVAETRVAQARTEAVRRELTQNAGNARHRAEAITRALRDLGGCPSVTGPLFGRAAALVKTMVEQAQPFDEALLGDLQLEHQLLDRARYVKALAVAAGHADVEALADRLVTAHSATVEWLTTVLAELALGGPAALRRTPLQAAAGAAVRLVNAPVNWTARGLDRAVATVRSVPRPTDAFTRTVSPDVEDLPIDDYDALNVAQAVAAVKDLEIPADIRNVIAYEEAHKDRHGVVSAAQTRLAAIAQDVVGINT
;
A
#
# COMPACT_ATOMS: atom_id res chain seq x y z
N MET A 1 13.17 7.83 -35.70
CA MET A 1 12.07 8.54 -35.00
C MET A 1 12.66 9.84 -34.46
N THR A 2 11.97 10.95 -34.59
CA THR A 2 12.42 12.21 -33.99
C THR A 2 12.31 12.13 -32.45
N THR A 3 13.16 12.82 -31.72
CA THR A 3 13.13 12.83 -30.24
C THR A 3 11.75 13.25 -29.71
N THR A 4 11.10 14.21 -30.36
CA THR A 4 9.74 14.68 -30.01
C THR A 4 8.69 13.57 -30.19
N ALA A 5 8.75 12.76 -31.27
CA ALA A 5 7.82 11.65 -31.46
C ALA A 5 7.98 10.55 -30.37
N THR A 6 9.24 10.29 -29.98
CA THR A 6 9.52 9.39 -28.85
C THR A 6 8.98 9.96 -27.54
N LEU A 7 9.18 11.25 -27.29
CA LEU A 7 8.66 11.94 -26.11
C LEU A 7 7.14 11.86 -26.02
N GLN A 8 6.41 12.13 -27.12
CA GLN A 8 4.95 11.97 -27.17
C GLN A 8 4.51 10.52 -26.85
N THR A 9 5.23 9.52 -27.36
CA THR A 9 4.94 8.11 -27.10
C THR A 9 5.12 7.78 -25.63
N GLN A 10 6.21 8.26 -25.02
CA GLN A 10 6.47 8.04 -23.60
C GLN A 10 5.46 8.75 -22.69
N LEU A 11 5.04 9.97 -23.03
CA LEU A 11 4.00 10.69 -22.31
C LEU A 11 2.62 9.97 -22.38
N ARG A 12 2.26 9.36 -23.54
CA ARG A 12 1.04 8.55 -23.63
C ARG A 12 1.09 7.36 -22.69
N THR A 13 2.19 6.61 -22.73
CA THR A 13 2.35 5.44 -21.84
C THR A 13 2.36 5.86 -20.37
N LEU A 14 3.01 6.99 -20.04
CA LEU A 14 3.02 7.54 -18.69
C LEU A 14 1.60 7.91 -18.24
N LEU A 15 0.79 8.51 -19.11
CA LEU A 15 -0.61 8.82 -18.85
C LEU A 15 -1.46 7.56 -18.58
N ASP A 16 -1.26 6.50 -19.38
CA ASP A 16 -1.98 5.24 -19.22
C ASP A 16 -1.63 4.57 -17.88
N LEU A 17 -0.36 4.58 -17.48
CA LEU A 17 0.09 4.08 -16.18
C LEU A 17 -0.45 4.94 -15.03
N THR A 18 -0.46 6.28 -15.16
CA THR A 18 -1.02 7.18 -14.14
C THR A 18 -2.53 6.94 -13.96
N ASN A 19 -3.25 6.64 -15.02
CA ASN A 19 -4.67 6.27 -14.91
C ASN A 19 -4.86 4.94 -14.15
N THR A 20 -3.92 4.01 -14.27
CA THR A 20 -3.90 2.77 -13.46
C THR A 20 -3.58 3.08 -12.00
N GLU A 21 -2.60 3.95 -11.73
CA GLU A 21 -2.25 4.44 -10.39
C GLU A 21 -3.46 5.04 -9.66
N ILE A 22 -4.28 5.86 -10.34
CA ILE A 22 -5.49 6.44 -9.75
C ILE A 22 -6.43 5.35 -9.22
N GLN A 23 -6.66 4.28 -9.99
CA GLN A 23 -7.54 3.18 -9.59
C GLN A 23 -6.97 2.38 -8.41
N VAL A 24 -5.66 2.14 -8.41
CA VAL A 24 -4.96 1.51 -7.28
C VAL A 24 -5.11 2.37 -6.03
N ALA A 25 -4.84 3.68 -6.13
CA ALA A 25 -4.95 4.60 -5.00
C ALA A 25 -6.37 4.63 -4.41
N GLU A 26 -7.41 4.65 -5.25
CA GLU A 26 -8.81 4.57 -4.80
C GLU A 26 -9.11 3.27 -4.05
N THR A 27 -8.54 2.15 -4.50
CA THR A 27 -8.67 0.86 -3.79
C THR A 27 -8.00 0.92 -2.42
N ARG A 28 -6.83 1.53 -2.30
CA ARG A 28 -6.10 1.68 -1.02
C ARG A 28 -6.82 2.59 -0.03
N VAL A 29 -7.55 3.62 -0.50
CA VAL A 29 -8.42 4.46 0.35
C VAL A 29 -9.43 3.59 1.12
N ALA A 30 -10.03 2.59 0.48
CA ALA A 30 -10.98 1.67 1.13
C ALA A 30 -10.31 0.76 2.18
N GLN A 31 -8.99 0.56 2.11
CA GLN A 31 -8.22 -0.26 3.04
C GLN A 31 -7.59 0.52 4.21
N ALA A 32 -7.76 1.84 4.27
CA ALA A 32 -7.21 2.68 5.33
C ALA A 32 -7.70 2.24 6.73
N ARG A 33 -6.78 2.11 7.68
CA ARG A 33 -7.10 1.71 9.07
C ARG A 33 -7.71 2.84 9.87
N THR A 34 -7.25 4.06 9.65
CA THR A 34 -7.70 5.24 10.40
C THR A 34 -8.23 6.31 9.44
N GLU A 35 -9.02 7.23 9.97
CA GLU A 35 -9.52 8.37 9.19
C GLU A 35 -8.40 9.33 8.74
N ALA A 36 -7.32 9.44 9.53
CA ALA A 36 -6.14 10.21 9.14
C ALA A 36 -5.48 9.62 7.88
N VAL A 37 -5.21 8.31 7.89
CA VAL A 37 -4.66 7.58 6.72
C VAL A 37 -5.61 7.65 5.54
N ARG A 38 -6.92 7.54 5.76
CA ARG A 38 -7.92 7.66 4.70
C ARG A 38 -7.87 9.02 4.01
N ARG A 39 -7.79 10.11 4.78
CA ARG A 39 -7.67 11.48 4.23
C ARG A 39 -6.41 11.64 3.40
N GLU A 40 -5.28 11.17 3.89
CA GLU A 40 -3.99 11.22 3.18
C GLU A 40 -4.05 10.44 1.86
N LEU A 41 -4.53 9.20 1.88
CA LEU A 41 -4.68 8.39 0.67
C LEU A 41 -5.67 9.01 -0.33
N THR A 42 -6.76 9.64 0.16
CA THR A 42 -7.70 10.37 -0.69
C THR A 42 -7.03 11.57 -1.36
N GLN A 43 -6.20 12.31 -0.62
CA GLN A 43 -5.43 13.41 -1.17
C GLN A 43 -4.42 12.91 -2.22
N ASN A 44 -3.75 11.79 -1.96
CA ASN A 44 -2.80 11.19 -2.91
C ASN A 44 -3.50 10.72 -4.19
N ALA A 45 -4.69 10.14 -4.11
CA ALA A 45 -5.51 9.81 -5.28
C ALA A 45 -5.92 11.08 -6.07
N GLY A 46 -6.24 12.19 -5.38
CA GLY A 46 -6.47 13.50 -5.98
C GLY A 46 -5.23 14.03 -6.71
N ASN A 47 -4.07 13.94 -6.09
CA ASN A 47 -2.79 14.33 -6.68
C ASN A 47 -2.47 13.53 -7.94
N ALA A 48 -2.77 12.23 -7.97
CA ALA A 48 -2.61 11.38 -9.15
C ALA A 48 -3.48 11.86 -10.33
N ARG A 49 -4.73 12.28 -10.07
CA ARG A 49 -5.59 12.89 -11.10
C ARG A 49 -4.99 14.19 -11.65
N HIS A 50 -4.46 15.06 -10.79
CA HIS A 50 -3.77 16.28 -11.24
C HIS A 50 -2.52 15.98 -12.05
N ARG A 51 -1.77 14.91 -11.72
CA ARG A 51 -0.64 14.44 -12.54
C ARG A 51 -1.11 14.01 -13.93
N ALA A 52 -2.19 13.22 -14.03
CA ALA A 52 -2.76 12.79 -15.31
C ALA A 52 -3.20 13.98 -16.18
N GLU A 53 -3.82 15.00 -15.59
CA GLU A 53 -4.18 16.25 -16.29
C GLU A 53 -2.95 17.01 -16.78
N ALA A 54 -1.90 17.11 -15.96
CA ALA A 54 -0.66 17.80 -16.34
C ALA A 54 0.05 17.06 -17.49
N ILE A 55 0.14 15.73 -17.46
CA ILE A 55 0.69 14.91 -18.55
C ILE A 55 -0.15 15.10 -19.83
N THR A 56 -1.48 15.13 -19.70
CA THR A 56 -2.38 15.34 -20.83
C THR A 56 -2.17 16.70 -21.48
N ARG A 57 -1.98 17.77 -20.68
CA ARG A 57 -1.65 19.11 -21.22
C ARG A 57 -0.32 19.09 -21.96
N ALA A 58 0.75 18.60 -21.34
CA ALA A 58 2.07 18.51 -21.95
C ALA A 58 2.05 17.72 -23.27
N LEU A 59 1.27 16.64 -23.34
CA LEU A 59 1.12 15.85 -24.55
C LEU A 59 0.42 16.66 -25.67
N ARG A 60 -0.62 17.43 -25.36
CA ARG A 60 -1.33 18.29 -26.32
C ARG A 60 -0.43 19.44 -26.81
N ASP A 61 0.31 20.06 -25.92
CA ASP A 61 1.21 21.16 -26.24
C ASP A 61 2.32 20.72 -27.22
N LEU A 62 2.71 19.44 -27.17
CA LEU A 62 3.60 18.81 -28.14
C LEU A 62 2.89 18.38 -29.45
N GLY A 63 1.61 18.69 -29.64
CA GLY A 63 0.82 18.26 -30.80
C GLY A 63 0.41 16.77 -30.76
N GLY A 64 0.53 16.11 -29.61
CA GLY A 64 0.08 14.75 -29.41
C GLY A 64 -1.38 14.67 -28.93
N CYS A 65 -2.01 13.51 -29.16
CA CYS A 65 -3.34 13.22 -28.62
C CYS A 65 -3.25 12.07 -27.60
N PRO A 66 -4.02 12.14 -26.48
CA PRO A 66 -4.23 10.98 -25.61
C PRO A 66 -4.80 9.82 -26.42
N SER A 67 -4.50 8.57 -26.04
CA SER A 67 -5.07 7.40 -26.70
C SER A 67 -6.59 7.36 -26.48
N VAL A 68 -7.37 7.32 -27.58
CA VAL A 68 -8.84 7.33 -27.54
C VAL A 68 -9.40 5.96 -27.06
N THR A 69 -8.62 4.91 -27.16
CA THR A 69 -9.00 3.54 -26.81
C THR A 69 -8.82 3.20 -25.33
N GLY A 70 -8.08 4.03 -24.58
CA GLY A 70 -7.79 3.84 -23.16
C GLY A 70 -9.03 3.80 -22.25
N PRO A 71 -10.02 4.71 -22.35
CA PRO A 71 -11.07 4.81 -21.34
C PRO A 71 -12.08 3.65 -21.33
N LEU A 72 -12.37 3.03 -22.45
CA LEU A 72 -13.39 1.95 -22.56
C LEU A 72 -12.80 0.56 -22.31
N PHE A 73 -11.66 0.25 -22.93
CA PHE A 73 -10.94 -1.00 -22.66
C PHE A 73 -10.24 -0.96 -21.29
N GLY A 74 -9.77 0.22 -20.85
CA GLY A 74 -9.18 0.41 -19.53
C GLY A 74 -10.14 0.09 -18.38
N ARG A 75 -11.42 0.48 -18.47
CA ARG A 75 -12.41 0.18 -17.40
C ARG A 75 -12.71 -1.32 -17.29
N ALA A 76 -12.85 -2.04 -18.41
CA ALA A 76 -13.09 -3.48 -18.38
C ALA A 76 -11.84 -4.25 -17.90
N ALA A 77 -10.65 -3.89 -18.39
CA ALA A 77 -9.39 -4.46 -17.96
C ALA A 77 -9.08 -4.11 -16.49
N ALA A 78 -9.43 -2.90 -16.03
CA ALA A 78 -9.29 -2.47 -14.66
C ALA A 78 -10.22 -3.24 -13.72
N LEU A 79 -11.46 -3.50 -14.09
CA LEU A 79 -12.38 -4.33 -13.29
C LEU A 79 -11.85 -5.76 -13.15
N VAL A 80 -11.36 -6.36 -14.24
CA VAL A 80 -10.74 -7.70 -14.19
C VAL A 80 -9.46 -7.68 -13.36
N LYS A 81 -8.60 -6.66 -13.54
CA LYS A 81 -7.38 -6.49 -12.75
C LYS A 81 -7.71 -6.29 -11.27
N THR A 82 -8.67 -5.45 -10.93
CA THR A 82 -9.11 -5.23 -9.54
C THR A 82 -9.67 -6.51 -8.92
N MET A 83 -10.43 -7.32 -9.66
CA MET A 83 -10.91 -8.62 -9.18
C MET A 83 -9.76 -9.63 -8.96
N VAL A 84 -8.79 -9.68 -9.86
CA VAL A 84 -7.61 -10.54 -9.73
C VAL A 84 -6.73 -10.07 -8.57
N GLU A 85 -6.50 -8.78 -8.43
CA GLU A 85 -5.70 -8.19 -7.33
C GLU A 85 -6.38 -8.37 -5.96
N GLN A 86 -7.72 -8.31 -5.89
CA GLN A 86 -8.45 -8.62 -4.66
C GLN A 86 -8.42 -10.11 -4.29
N ALA A 87 -8.16 -10.99 -5.25
CA ALA A 87 -7.99 -12.43 -5.02
C ALA A 87 -6.54 -12.81 -4.67
N GLN A 88 -5.58 -11.88 -4.80
CA GLN A 88 -4.19 -12.10 -4.44
C GLN A 88 -3.94 -11.90 -2.93
N PRO A 89 -2.93 -12.56 -2.34
CA PRO A 89 -2.43 -12.21 -1.03
C PRO A 89 -2.08 -10.71 -0.97
N PHE A 90 -2.25 -10.11 0.21
CA PHE A 90 -2.13 -8.66 0.37
C PHE A 90 -0.71 -8.14 0.07
N ASP A 91 0.31 -8.91 0.41
CA ASP A 91 1.71 -8.67 0.08
C ASP A 91 1.96 -8.64 -1.43
N GLU A 92 1.42 -9.61 -2.17
CA GLU A 92 1.54 -9.66 -3.63
C GLU A 92 0.83 -8.46 -4.30
N ALA A 93 -0.32 -8.04 -3.76
CA ALA A 93 -1.01 -6.86 -4.25
C ALA A 93 -0.19 -5.57 -4.02
N LEU A 94 0.48 -5.43 -2.86
CA LEU A 94 1.36 -4.29 -2.58
C LEU A 94 2.66 -4.34 -3.40
N LEU A 95 3.21 -5.52 -3.67
CA LEU A 95 4.34 -5.69 -4.58
C LEU A 95 3.98 -5.28 -6.01
N GLY A 96 2.74 -5.59 -6.45
CA GLY A 96 2.21 -5.11 -7.72
C GLY A 96 2.09 -3.59 -7.80
N ASP A 97 1.66 -2.94 -6.71
CA ASP A 97 1.63 -1.47 -6.62
C ASP A 97 3.04 -0.88 -6.69
N LEU A 98 3.98 -1.46 -5.95
CA LEU A 98 5.39 -1.04 -5.96
C LEU A 98 6.01 -1.18 -7.36
N GLN A 99 5.70 -2.26 -8.08
CA GLN A 99 6.14 -2.44 -9.46
C GLN A 99 5.59 -1.35 -10.39
N LEU A 100 4.31 -0.98 -10.25
CA LEU A 100 3.70 0.11 -11.00
C LEU A 100 4.39 1.44 -10.73
N GLU A 101 4.67 1.75 -9.46
CA GLU A 101 5.35 2.98 -9.06
C GLU A 101 6.78 3.06 -9.60
N HIS A 102 7.53 1.97 -9.61
CA HIS A 102 8.83 1.90 -10.27
C HIS A 102 8.74 2.13 -11.78
N GLN A 103 7.74 1.58 -12.46
CA GLN A 103 7.53 1.85 -13.88
C GLN A 103 7.22 3.33 -14.15
N LEU A 104 6.42 3.97 -13.30
CA LEU A 104 6.11 5.40 -13.37
C LEU A 104 7.36 6.24 -13.14
N LEU A 105 8.14 5.94 -12.09
CA LEU A 105 9.35 6.64 -11.71
C LEU A 105 10.42 6.57 -12.82
N ASP A 106 10.72 5.38 -13.30
CA ASP A 106 11.77 5.19 -14.32
C ASP A 106 11.35 5.81 -15.65
N ARG A 107 10.05 5.75 -15.98
CA ARG A 107 9.55 6.41 -17.17
C ARG A 107 9.55 7.93 -17.05
N ALA A 108 9.27 8.49 -15.88
CA ALA A 108 9.37 9.92 -15.60
C ALA A 108 10.82 10.40 -15.78
N ARG A 109 11.79 9.64 -15.27
CA ARG A 109 13.24 9.90 -15.48
C ARG A 109 13.61 9.87 -16.96
N TYR A 110 13.11 8.90 -17.71
CA TYR A 110 13.37 8.81 -19.17
C TYR A 110 12.70 9.97 -19.93
N VAL A 111 11.47 10.34 -19.58
CA VAL A 111 10.77 11.52 -20.12
C VAL A 111 11.60 12.79 -19.86
N LYS A 112 12.16 12.97 -18.66
CA LYS A 112 13.05 14.08 -18.34
C LYS A 112 14.24 14.15 -19.30
N ALA A 113 14.95 13.03 -19.48
CA ALA A 113 16.10 12.96 -20.38
C ALA A 113 15.73 13.30 -21.85
N LEU A 114 14.57 12.82 -22.32
CA LEU A 114 14.05 13.14 -23.64
C LEU A 114 13.65 14.61 -23.78
N ALA A 115 13.05 15.20 -22.74
CA ALA A 115 12.66 16.60 -22.71
C ALA A 115 13.88 17.53 -22.79
N VAL A 116 14.93 17.24 -22.02
CA VAL A 116 16.23 17.95 -22.09
C VAL A 116 16.81 17.84 -23.51
N ALA A 117 16.89 16.64 -24.07
CA ALA A 117 17.43 16.41 -25.41
C ALA A 117 16.64 17.09 -26.54
N ALA A 118 15.33 17.31 -26.31
CA ALA A 118 14.43 17.98 -27.27
C ALA A 118 14.23 19.49 -27.00
N GLY A 119 14.80 20.04 -25.91
CA GLY A 119 14.67 21.44 -25.53
C GLY A 119 13.29 21.84 -25.00
N HIS A 120 12.53 20.90 -24.42
CA HIS A 120 11.19 21.13 -23.88
C HIS A 120 11.22 21.37 -22.36
N ALA A 121 11.58 22.57 -21.92
CA ALA A 121 11.76 22.93 -20.51
C ALA A 121 10.49 22.68 -19.64
N ASP A 122 9.29 22.90 -20.16
CA ASP A 122 8.04 22.69 -19.43
C ASP A 122 7.79 21.20 -19.15
N VAL A 123 8.16 20.31 -20.10
CA VAL A 123 8.05 18.87 -19.94
C VAL A 123 9.13 18.36 -18.98
N GLU A 124 10.34 18.93 -19.03
CA GLU A 124 11.40 18.65 -18.06
C GLU A 124 10.93 18.96 -16.63
N ALA A 125 10.40 20.16 -16.40
CA ALA A 125 9.87 20.56 -15.09
C ALA A 125 8.69 19.70 -14.63
N LEU A 126 7.83 19.24 -15.55
CA LEU A 126 6.79 18.26 -15.25
C LEU A 126 7.42 16.93 -14.80
N ALA A 127 8.39 16.42 -15.55
CA ALA A 127 9.04 15.15 -15.25
C ALA A 127 9.74 15.17 -13.88
N ASP A 128 10.36 16.29 -13.48
CA ASP A 128 10.95 16.44 -12.16
C ASP A 128 9.93 16.30 -11.03
N ARG A 129 8.77 16.93 -11.18
CA ARG A 129 7.67 16.78 -10.20
C ARG A 129 7.16 15.34 -10.13
N LEU A 130 7.08 14.64 -11.27
CA LEU A 130 6.69 13.24 -11.32
C LEU A 130 7.72 12.33 -10.65
N VAL A 131 9.01 12.55 -10.90
CA VAL A 131 10.10 11.82 -10.25
C VAL A 131 10.01 11.97 -8.73
N THR A 132 9.85 13.19 -8.22
CA THR A 132 9.72 13.45 -6.78
C THR A 132 8.51 12.73 -6.19
N ALA A 133 7.34 12.82 -6.86
CA ALA A 133 6.11 12.20 -6.36
C ALA A 133 6.21 10.67 -6.32
N HIS A 134 6.68 10.04 -7.41
CA HIS A 134 6.79 8.59 -7.48
C HIS A 134 7.91 8.03 -6.59
N SER A 135 9.01 8.76 -6.39
CA SER A 135 10.04 8.36 -5.41
C SER A 135 9.46 8.27 -4.01
N ALA A 136 8.68 9.27 -3.57
CA ALA A 136 8.04 9.27 -2.27
C ALA A 136 7.04 8.10 -2.12
N THR A 137 6.28 7.76 -3.18
CA THR A 137 5.34 6.62 -3.15
C THR A 137 6.09 5.28 -3.11
N VAL A 138 7.20 5.14 -3.82
CA VAL A 138 8.07 3.94 -3.76
C VAL A 138 8.59 3.73 -2.33
N GLU A 139 9.11 4.78 -1.68
CA GLU A 139 9.60 4.71 -0.30
C GLU A 139 8.49 4.32 0.67
N TRP A 140 7.30 4.93 0.53
CA TRP A 140 6.15 4.60 1.36
C TRP A 140 5.70 3.15 1.19
N LEU A 141 5.55 2.65 -0.04
CA LEU A 141 5.16 1.26 -0.31
C LEU A 141 6.21 0.27 0.20
N THR A 142 7.50 0.58 0.05
CA THR A 142 8.60 -0.24 0.59
C THR A 142 8.52 -0.32 2.12
N THR A 143 8.23 0.80 2.79
CA THR A 143 8.02 0.85 4.24
C THR A 143 6.81 0.00 4.65
N VAL A 144 5.66 0.13 3.95
CA VAL A 144 4.45 -0.66 4.25
C VAL A 144 4.69 -2.16 4.06
N LEU A 145 5.47 -2.56 3.04
CA LEU A 145 5.85 -3.96 2.83
C LEU A 145 6.76 -4.48 3.95
N ALA A 146 7.72 -3.67 4.41
CA ALA A 146 8.56 -4.01 5.55
C ALA A 146 7.73 -4.16 6.84
N GLU A 147 6.81 -3.23 7.13
CA GLU A 147 5.86 -3.35 8.24
C GLU A 147 5.03 -4.62 8.15
N LEU A 148 4.60 -5.00 6.93
CA LEU A 148 3.85 -6.23 6.71
C LEU A 148 4.67 -7.47 7.05
N ALA A 149 5.96 -7.51 6.67
CA ALA A 149 6.89 -8.57 7.01
C ALA A 149 7.14 -8.65 8.53
N LEU A 150 7.18 -7.50 9.22
CA LEU A 150 7.29 -7.40 10.67
C LEU A 150 6.00 -7.74 11.43
N GLY A 151 4.92 -8.13 10.72
CA GLY A 151 3.68 -8.68 11.28
C GLY A 151 2.40 -7.92 10.95
N GLY A 152 2.46 -6.96 10.08
CA GLY A 152 1.31 -6.27 9.46
C GLY A 152 1.49 -4.76 9.37
N PRO A 153 1.00 -4.15 8.31
CA PRO A 153 1.12 -2.71 8.09
C PRO A 153 0.27 -1.95 9.10
N ALA A 154 0.83 -0.83 9.59
CA ALA A 154 0.12 0.03 10.52
C ALA A 154 -0.98 0.87 9.84
N ALA A 155 -0.77 1.23 8.57
CA ALA A 155 -1.63 2.15 7.83
C ALA A 155 -2.81 1.48 7.11
N LEU A 156 -2.68 0.21 6.70
CA LEU A 156 -3.63 -0.49 5.83
C LEU A 156 -4.22 -1.74 6.47
N ARG A 157 -5.45 -2.10 6.06
CA ARG A 157 -6.13 -3.35 6.43
C ARG A 157 -6.24 -4.28 5.22
N ARG A 158 -6.10 -5.57 5.46
CA ARG A 158 -6.45 -6.59 4.47
C ARG A 158 -7.95 -6.61 4.24
N THR A 159 -8.38 -6.77 3.00
CA THR A 159 -9.78 -7.10 2.74
C THR A 159 -10.07 -8.52 3.22
N PRO A 160 -11.34 -8.87 3.53
CA PRO A 160 -11.70 -10.25 3.91
C PRO A 160 -11.27 -11.29 2.87
N LEU A 161 -11.31 -10.94 1.59
CA LEU A 161 -10.88 -11.81 0.48
C LEU A 161 -9.37 -12.03 0.46
N GLN A 162 -8.58 -10.98 0.67
CA GLN A 162 -7.12 -11.05 0.78
C GLN A 162 -6.68 -11.83 2.04
N ALA A 163 -7.41 -11.71 3.13
CA ALA A 163 -7.16 -12.50 4.33
C ALA A 163 -7.38 -13.99 4.07
N ALA A 164 -8.45 -14.36 3.34
CA ALA A 164 -8.73 -15.73 2.94
C ALA A 164 -7.68 -16.29 1.97
N ALA A 165 -7.24 -15.50 0.98
CA ALA A 165 -6.20 -15.88 0.03
C ALA A 165 -4.86 -16.13 0.73
N GLY A 166 -4.46 -15.25 1.66
CA GLY A 166 -3.24 -15.43 2.45
C GLY A 166 -3.27 -16.67 3.36
N ALA A 167 -4.44 -17.04 3.89
CA ALA A 167 -4.61 -18.27 4.65
C ALA A 167 -4.46 -19.52 3.76
N ALA A 168 -5.01 -19.50 2.55
CA ALA A 168 -4.88 -20.60 1.58
C ALA A 168 -3.44 -20.83 1.15
N VAL A 169 -2.67 -19.77 0.86
CA VAL A 169 -1.24 -19.86 0.51
C VAL A 169 -0.39 -20.45 1.65
N ARG A 170 -0.68 -20.06 2.89
CA ARG A 170 0.01 -20.64 4.07
C ARG A 170 -0.27 -22.13 4.23
N LEU A 171 -1.49 -22.59 3.91
CA LEU A 171 -1.85 -24.01 3.93
C LEU A 171 -1.12 -24.81 2.86
N VAL A 172 -0.96 -24.25 1.65
CA VAL A 172 -0.24 -24.90 0.53
C VAL A 172 1.27 -24.96 0.79
N ASN A 173 1.84 -23.94 1.43
CA ASN A 173 3.28 -23.84 1.71
C ASN A 173 3.67 -24.42 3.09
N ALA A 174 2.75 -24.99 3.86
CA ALA A 174 3.07 -25.67 5.10
C ALA A 174 3.96 -26.89 4.79
N PRO A 175 5.08 -27.10 5.52
CA PRO A 175 5.95 -28.23 5.26
C PRO A 175 5.17 -29.53 5.40
N VAL A 176 5.32 -30.42 4.39
CA VAL A 176 4.57 -31.68 4.24
C VAL A 176 5.06 -32.73 5.26
N ASN A 177 4.93 -32.45 6.54
CA ASN A 177 5.06 -33.45 7.61
C ASN A 177 3.68 -33.90 8.12
N TRP A 178 2.68 -33.85 7.25
CA TRP A 178 1.33 -34.29 7.55
C TRP A 178 1.18 -35.77 7.25
N THR A 179 1.14 -36.59 8.28
CA THR A 179 0.68 -37.97 8.15
C THR A 179 -0.82 -37.97 7.72
N ALA A 180 -1.23 -39.00 6.98
CA ALA A 180 -2.57 -39.16 6.43
C ALA A 180 -3.74 -38.85 7.44
N ARG A 181 -3.49 -38.98 8.74
CA ARG A 181 -4.45 -38.66 9.82
C ARG A 181 -4.70 -37.14 9.98
N GLY A 182 -3.80 -36.28 9.48
CA GLY A 182 -3.99 -34.82 9.51
C GLY A 182 -4.91 -34.32 8.39
N LEU A 183 -4.93 -34.99 7.24
CA LEU A 183 -5.76 -34.65 6.10
C LEU A 183 -7.26 -34.85 6.39
N ASP A 184 -7.63 -35.94 7.05
CA ASP A 184 -9.02 -36.23 7.41
C ASP A 184 -9.59 -35.20 8.42
N ARG A 185 -8.77 -34.71 9.34
CA ARG A 185 -9.15 -33.64 10.27
C ARG A 185 -9.27 -32.28 9.57
N ALA A 186 -8.38 -31.96 8.66
CA ALA A 186 -8.45 -30.70 7.91
C ALA A 186 -9.69 -30.64 7.02
N VAL A 187 -10.06 -31.75 6.36
CA VAL A 187 -11.28 -31.85 5.53
C VAL A 187 -12.54 -31.81 6.40
N ALA A 188 -12.54 -32.46 7.57
CA ALA A 188 -13.64 -32.40 8.51
C ALA A 188 -13.84 -30.98 9.07
N THR A 189 -12.75 -30.26 9.36
CA THR A 189 -12.79 -28.86 9.85
C THR A 189 -13.32 -27.91 8.79
N VAL A 190 -13.00 -28.11 7.49
CA VAL A 190 -13.55 -27.32 6.39
C VAL A 190 -15.04 -27.58 6.16
N ARG A 191 -15.54 -28.79 6.44
CA ARG A 191 -16.97 -29.13 6.33
C ARG A 191 -17.82 -28.65 7.51
N SER A 192 -17.20 -28.40 8.66
CA SER A 192 -17.88 -27.96 9.89
C SER A 192 -17.75 -26.46 10.17
N VAL A 193 -17.23 -25.65 9.23
CA VAL A 193 -17.13 -24.19 9.39
C VAL A 193 -18.54 -23.60 9.40
N PRO A 194 -19.02 -23.06 10.53
CA PRO A 194 -20.19 -22.21 10.56
C PRO A 194 -19.93 -20.99 9.68
N ARG A 195 -20.99 -20.41 9.10
CA ARG A 195 -20.94 -19.26 8.19
C ARG A 195 -19.89 -18.23 8.59
N PRO A 196 -19.16 -17.63 7.59
CA PRO A 196 -17.92 -16.86 7.83
C PRO A 196 -18.14 -15.51 8.53
N THR A 197 -19.21 -15.28 9.23
CA THR A 197 -19.49 -14.00 9.89
C THR A 197 -18.91 -13.88 11.31
N ASP A 198 -18.58 -14.98 12.01
CA ASP A 198 -18.25 -14.87 13.43
C ASP A 198 -16.87 -15.42 13.84
N ALA A 199 -16.17 -16.14 12.97
CA ALA A 199 -14.91 -16.81 13.33
C ALA A 199 -13.63 -16.04 12.94
N PHE A 200 -13.72 -15.04 12.06
CA PHE A 200 -12.56 -14.28 11.57
C PHE A 200 -12.33 -12.95 12.29
N THR A 201 -13.17 -12.57 13.23
CA THR A 201 -13.07 -11.31 14.00
C THR A 201 -12.61 -11.48 15.44
N ARG A 202 -12.27 -12.68 15.88
CA ARG A 202 -11.48 -12.81 17.11
C ARG A 202 -9.98 -12.63 16.80
N THR A 203 -9.60 -11.44 16.45
CA THR A 203 -8.34 -10.91 16.94
C THR A 203 -8.49 -10.92 18.45
N VAL A 204 -7.78 -11.82 19.15
CA VAL A 204 -7.68 -11.74 20.61
C VAL A 204 -7.05 -10.37 20.84
N SER A 205 -7.88 -9.39 21.26
CA SER A 205 -7.36 -8.12 21.72
C SER A 205 -6.46 -8.44 22.90
N PRO A 206 -5.20 -7.99 22.91
CA PRO A 206 -4.34 -8.21 24.06
C PRO A 206 -5.01 -7.58 25.28
N ASP A 207 -4.99 -8.29 26.40
CA ASP A 207 -5.38 -7.72 27.68
C ASP A 207 -4.29 -6.72 28.13
N VAL A 208 -4.62 -5.81 29.06
CA VAL A 208 -3.66 -4.82 29.56
C VAL A 208 -2.39 -5.46 30.14
N GLU A 209 -2.53 -6.67 30.70
CA GLU A 209 -1.45 -7.47 31.30
C GLU A 209 -0.48 -8.03 30.24
N ASP A 210 -0.90 -8.13 29.00
CA ASP A 210 -0.08 -8.58 27.87
C ASP A 210 0.73 -7.45 27.20
N LEU A 211 0.56 -6.20 27.69
CA LEU A 211 1.24 -5.05 27.12
C LEU A 211 2.69 -4.93 27.65
N PRO A 212 3.64 -4.49 26.80
CA PRO A 212 5.04 -4.35 27.18
C PRO A 212 5.34 -3.10 28.04
N ILE A 213 4.32 -2.36 28.45
CA ILE A 213 4.40 -1.11 29.19
C ILE A 213 3.68 -1.31 30.52
N ASP A 214 4.42 -1.23 31.61
CA ASP A 214 3.88 -1.35 32.96
C ASP A 214 2.81 -0.28 33.23
N ASP A 215 1.76 -0.66 33.95
CA ASP A 215 0.65 0.22 34.34
C ASP A 215 0.06 1.04 33.18
N TYR A 216 0.08 0.49 31.96
CA TYR A 216 -0.33 1.19 30.73
C TYR A 216 -1.70 1.86 30.84
N ASP A 217 -2.60 1.25 31.59
CA ASP A 217 -3.97 1.73 31.75
C ASP A 217 -4.06 3.01 32.58
N ALA A 218 -3.10 3.22 33.49
CA ALA A 218 -3.01 4.41 34.31
C ALA A 218 -2.34 5.59 33.58
N LEU A 219 -1.64 5.35 32.47
CA LEU A 219 -0.92 6.39 31.73
C LEU A 219 -1.87 7.35 31.02
N ASN A 220 -1.58 8.65 31.13
CA ASN A 220 -2.18 9.64 30.26
C ASN A 220 -1.61 9.56 28.84
N VAL A 221 -2.24 10.28 27.88
CA VAL A 221 -1.84 10.22 26.47
C VAL A 221 -0.36 10.59 26.26
N ALA A 222 0.14 11.63 26.94
CA ALA A 222 1.53 12.08 26.77
C ALA A 222 2.54 11.04 27.30
N GLN A 223 2.23 10.40 28.42
CA GLN A 223 3.05 9.34 29.02
C GLN A 223 3.03 8.08 28.13
N ALA A 224 1.85 7.66 27.65
CA ALA A 224 1.73 6.52 26.76
C ALA A 224 2.48 6.76 25.42
N VAL A 225 2.39 7.96 24.84
CA VAL A 225 3.15 8.34 23.63
C VAL A 225 4.66 8.27 23.87
N ALA A 226 5.15 8.73 25.04
CA ALA A 226 6.57 8.65 25.39
C ALA A 226 7.02 7.18 25.49
N ALA A 227 6.29 6.35 26.24
CA ALA A 227 6.61 4.94 26.42
C ALA A 227 6.61 4.16 25.10
N VAL A 228 5.65 4.44 24.20
CA VAL A 228 5.58 3.80 22.89
C VAL A 228 6.78 4.15 22.00
N LYS A 229 7.31 5.36 22.07
CA LYS A 229 8.49 5.78 21.31
C LYS A 229 9.75 4.99 21.67
N ASP A 230 9.84 4.51 22.90
CA ASP A 230 10.98 3.76 23.42
C ASP A 230 10.89 2.25 23.08
N LEU A 231 9.77 1.78 22.54
CA LEU A 231 9.64 0.37 22.13
C LEU A 231 10.49 0.08 20.89
N GLU A 232 11.23 -1.03 20.96
CA GLU A 232 12.10 -1.50 19.86
C GLU A 232 11.54 -2.74 19.14
N ILE A 233 10.66 -3.48 19.80
CA ILE A 233 10.13 -4.75 19.26
C ILE A 233 8.84 -4.49 18.50
N PRO A 234 8.77 -4.78 17.18
CA PRO A 234 7.56 -4.56 16.38
C PRO A 234 6.31 -5.26 16.92
N ALA A 235 6.47 -6.43 17.55
CA ALA A 235 5.36 -7.17 18.15
C ALA A 235 4.71 -6.39 19.29
N ASP A 236 5.53 -5.76 20.13
CA ASP A 236 5.09 -4.98 21.29
C ASP A 236 4.32 -3.73 20.86
N ILE A 237 4.83 -3.04 19.84
CA ILE A 237 4.17 -1.87 19.28
C ILE A 237 2.79 -2.26 18.69
N ARG A 238 2.69 -3.42 18.04
CA ARG A 238 1.41 -3.92 17.51
C ARG A 238 0.42 -4.29 18.59
N ASN A 239 0.88 -4.85 19.71
CA ASN A 239 0.02 -5.14 20.86
C ASN A 239 -0.58 -3.85 21.40
N VAL A 240 0.21 -2.77 21.51
CA VAL A 240 -0.30 -1.46 21.90
C VAL A 240 -1.33 -0.92 20.91
N ILE A 241 -1.08 -1.00 19.60
CA ILE A 241 -2.04 -0.55 18.58
C ILE A 241 -3.35 -1.35 18.69
N ALA A 242 -3.28 -2.67 18.82
CA ALA A 242 -4.44 -3.54 18.92
C ALA A 242 -5.25 -3.26 20.20
N TYR A 243 -4.58 -3.02 21.32
CA TYR A 243 -5.22 -2.64 22.58
C TYR A 243 -5.94 -1.29 22.45
N GLU A 244 -5.29 -0.28 21.90
CA GLU A 244 -5.90 1.04 21.71
C GLU A 244 -7.12 0.97 20.79
N GLU A 245 -7.03 0.26 19.66
CA GLU A 245 -8.14 0.09 18.71
C GLU A 245 -9.35 -0.65 19.34
N ALA A 246 -9.11 -1.51 20.34
CA ALA A 246 -10.15 -2.29 20.99
C ALA A 246 -10.76 -1.61 22.22
N HIS A 247 -10.02 -0.74 22.91
CA HIS A 247 -10.39 -0.25 24.26
C HIS A 247 -10.44 1.28 24.36
N LYS A 248 -9.29 1.95 24.28
CA LYS A 248 -9.19 3.38 24.62
C LYS A 248 -9.25 4.33 23.43
N ASP A 249 -8.93 3.85 22.24
CA ASP A 249 -8.95 4.61 20.97
C ASP A 249 -8.26 5.98 21.05
N ARG A 250 -7.14 6.04 21.80
CA ARG A 250 -6.35 7.27 21.98
C ARG A 250 -5.56 7.56 20.70
N HIS A 251 -6.13 8.29 19.76
CA HIS A 251 -5.54 8.59 18.45
C HIS A 251 -4.08 9.06 18.50
N GLY A 252 -3.68 9.84 19.52
CA GLY A 252 -2.29 10.28 19.66
C GLY A 252 -1.32 9.13 19.93
N VAL A 253 -1.75 8.12 20.69
CA VAL A 253 -0.94 6.93 21.00
C VAL A 253 -0.86 6.02 19.78
N VAL A 254 -1.99 5.77 19.11
CA VAL A 254 -2.03 4.98 17.87
C VAL A 254 -1.12 5.59 16.81
N SER A 255 -1.17 6.91 16.62
CA SER A 255 -0.31 7.62 15.66
C SER A 255 1.17 7.50 16.02
N ALA A 256 1.53 7.64 17.29
CA ALA A 256 2.91 7.49 17.74
C ALA A 256 3.43 6.06 17.53
N ALA A 257 2.60 5.05 17.82
CA ALA A 257 2.92 3.65 17.60
C ALA A 257 3.10 3.32 16.11
N GLN A 258 2.24 3.84 15.25
CA GLN A 258 2.37 3.72 13.80
C GLN A 258 3.67 4.36 13.29
N THR A 259 4.00 5.55 13.76
CA THR A 259 5.24 6.24 13.39
C THR A 259 6.48 5.46 13.85
N ARG A 260 6.45 4.89 15.06
CA ARG A 260 7.57 4.09 15.57
C ARG A 260 7.76 2.80 14.77
N LEU A 261 6.66 2.10 14.44
CA LEU A 261 6.72 0.89 13.63
C LEU A 261 7.27 1.20 12.23
N ALA A 262 6.83 2.29 11.60
CA ALA A 262 7.35 2.74 10.31
C ALA A 262 8.86 3.06 10.38
N ALA A 263 9.34 3.72 11.44
CA ALA A 263 10.75 4.01 11.62
C ALA A 263 11.59 2.72 11.70
N ILE A 264 11.15 1.73 12.49
CA ILE A 264 11.83 0.42 12.54
C ILE A 264 11.81 -0.28 11.18
N ALA A 265 10.69 -0.22 10.46
CA ALA A 265 10.58 -0.80 9.12
C ALA A 265 11.55 -0.15 8.13
N GLN A 266 11.69 1.18 8.18
CA GLN A 266 12.64 1.95 7.36
C GLN A 266 14.09 1.60 7.67
N ASP A 267 14.44 1.44 8.95
CA ASP A 267 15.76 0.97 9.38
C ASP A 267 16.09 -0.41 8.79
N VAL A 268 15.14 -1.34 8.84
CA VAL A 268 15.33 -2.71 8.34
C VAL A 268 15.58 -2.74 6.83
N VAL A 269 14.91 -1.87 6.05
CA VAL A 269 15.07 -1.82 4.58
C VAL A 269 16.10 -0.79 4.10
N GLY A 270 16.76 -0.08 5.01
CA GLY A 270 17.86 0.85 4.70
C GLY A 270 17.39 2.13 3.97
N ILE A 271 16.16 2.60 4.24
CA ILE A 271 15.61 3.85 3.68
C ILE A 271 16.00 5.09 4.51
N ASN A 272 16.63 4.91 5.66
CA ASN A 272 17.04 6.03 6.51
C ASN A 272 18.07 6.90 5.81
N THR A 273 17.68 8.11 5.56
CA THR A 273 18.52 9.22 5.05
C THR A 273 18.92 10.12 6.20
#